data_d6133fd81e1b5c19f5621c5a94548f36
#
_entry.id   d6133fd81e1b5c19f5621c5a94548f36
#
_cell.length_a   1.000
_cell.length_b   1.000
_cell.length_c   1.000
_cell.angle_alpha   90.00
_cell.angle_beta   90.00
_cell.angle_gamma   90.00
#
_symmetry.space_group_name_H-M   'P 1'
#
loop_
_entity.id
_entity.type
_entity.pdbx_description
1 polymer ?
#
loop_
_entity_poly.entity_id
_entity_poly.type
_entity_poly.pdbx_seq_one_letter_code
_entity_poly.pdbx_strand_id
1 'polypeptide(L)'
;MARVLLVEPFHGGSHGAWANGLVRHSRHEVVPVSHPGAFWRWRMRGAALTLAEATREAVAVHGAPDVVLVSGMVDLAGWLGLTRRFLGDPPVVLYLHENQLLHPLSPNQRADDEFPLVNWRGMAAADQVWFNSAFQRDGLLAALPALLDRAPDLTHAAFLPGVAGSLSLIHI
;
A
#
# COMPACT_ATOMS: atom_id res chain seq x y z
N MET A 1 5.82 -5.58 23.12
CA MET A 1 4.66 -4.99 22.41
C MET A 1 5.28 -4.04 21.39
N ALA A 2 4.99 -4.22 20.09
CA ALA A 2 5.56 -3.37 19.05
C ALA A 2 4.63 -2.18 18.76
N ARG A 3 5.19 -1.07 18.26
CA ARG A 3 4.43 0.06 17.72
C ARG A 3 4.28 -0.10 16.22
N VAL A 4 3.05 -0.18 15.75
CA VAL A 4 2.67 -0.29 14.35
C VAL A 4 2.16 1.07 13.86
N LEU A 5 2.84 1.69 12.92
CA LEU A 5 2.30 2.83 12.18
C LEU A 5 1.39 2.31 11.07
N LEU A 6 0.09 2.55 11.19
CA LEU A 6 -0.90 2.17 10.17
C LEU A 6 -1.19 3.37 9.26
N VAL A 7 -0.78 3.28 8.00
CA VAL A 7 -1.05 4.32 7.00
C VAL A 7 -2.21 3.88 6.11
N GLU A 8 -3.38 4.53 6.26
CA GLU A 8 -4.61 4.20 5.54
C GLU A 8 -5.10 5.42 4.74
N PRO A 9 -4.78 5.50 3.44
CA PRO A 9 -5.12 6.66 2.61
C PRO A 9 -6.60 6.78 2.29
N PHE A 10 -7.40 5.72 2.52
CA PHE A 10 -8.84 5.68 2.18
C PHE A 10 -9.66 5.04 3.31
N HIS A 11 -9.73 5.69 4.46
CA HIS A 11 -10.45 5.18 5.63
C HIS A 11 -11.97 5.26 5.43
N GLY A 12 -12.52 4.27 4.72
CA GLY A 12 -13.95 4.13 4.45
C GLY A 12 -14.30 2.71 4.00
N GLY A 13 -15.55 2.31 4.12
CA GLY A 13 -16.01 0.98 3.74
C GLY A 13 -15.20 -0.15 4.38
N SER A 14 -14.76 -1.12 3.57
CA SER A 14 -13.94 -2.26 4.00
C SER A 14 -12.57 -1.85 4.54
N HIS A 15 -11.94 -0.84 3.98
CA HIS A 15 -10.67 -0.28 4.46
C HIS A 15 -10.80 0.27 5.89
N GLY A 16 -11.82 1.09 6.13
CA GLY A 16 -12.08 1.64 7.46
C GLY A 16 -12.43 0.55 8.48
N ALA A 17 -13.23 -0.44 8.09
CA ALA A 17 -13.58 -1.56 8.95
C ALA A 17 -12.34 -2.37 9.35
N TRP A 18 -11.48 -2.68 8.39
CA TRP A 18 -10.21 -3.37 8.61
C TRP A 18 -9.28 -2.57 9.54
N ALA A 19 -9.04 -1.30 9.23
CA ALA A 19 -8.17 -0.44 10.02
C ALA A 19 -8.65 -0.31 11.48
N ASN A 20 -9.95 -0.09 11.68
CA ASN A 20 -10.56 0.00 13.01
C ASN A 20 -10.50 -1.35 13.75
N GLY A 21 -10.67 -2.46 13.02
CA GLY A 21 -10.51 -3.80 13.57
C GLY A 21 -9.08 -4.04 14.07
N LEU A 22 -8.09 -3.65 13.28
CA LEU A 22 -6.68 -3.77 13.66
C LEU A 22 -6.36 -2.94 14.90
N VAL A 23 -6.79 -1.67 14.94
CA VAL A 23 -6.60 -0.80 16.12
C VAL A 23 -7.26 -1.42 17.38
N ARG A 24 -8.47 -1.97 17.23
CA ARG A 24 -9.23 -2.49 18.37
C ARG A 24 -8.71 -3.82 18.91
N HIS A 25 -8.26 -4.72 18.02
CA HIS A 25 -8.01 -6.12 18.37
C HIS A 25 -6.53 -6.51 18.37
N SER A 26 -5.64 -5.62 17.91
CA SER A 26 -4.20 -5.87 17.96
C SER A 26 -3.70 -5.88 19.40
N ARG A 27 -2.77 -6.80 19.70
CA ARG A 27 -1.97 -6.77 20.94
C ARG A 27 -0.81 -5.78 20.89
N HIS A 28 -0.62 -5.12 19.74
CA HIS A 28 0.40 -4.10 19.52
C HIS A 28 -0.20 -2.71 19.68
N GLU A 29 0.63 -1.69 19.89
CA GLU A 29 0.21 -0.30 19.82
C GLU A 29 0.06 0.08 18.35
N VAL A 30 -1.16 0.30 17.87
CA VAL A 30 -1.42 0.72 16.50
C VAL A 30 -1.70 2.21 16.47
N VAL A 31 -0.84 2.96 15.76
CA VAL A 31 -0.97 4.41 15.55
C VAL A 31 -1.50 4.65 14.14
N PRO A 32 -2.79 4.99 13.97
CA PRO A 32 -3.36 5.22 12.67
C PRO A 32 -3.07 6.63 12.14
N VAL A 33 -2.64 6.69 10.88
CA VAL A 33 -2.52 7.90 10.07
C VAL A 33 -3.39 7.70 8.84
N SER A 34 -4.47 8.46 8.70
CA SER A 34 -5.47 8.17 7.69
C SER A 34 -6.10 9.41 7.05
N HIS A 35 -6.68 9.20 5.87
CA HIS A 35 -7.57 10.15 5.21
C HIS A 35 -8.98 9.60 5.10
N PRO A 36 -10.01 10.46 5.04
CA PRO A 36 -11.38 10.01 4.79
C PRO A 36 -11.52 9.20 3.50
N GLY A 37 -12.43 8.22 3.49
CA GLY A 37 -12.73 7.34 2.36
C GLY A 37 -13.47 8.07 1.24
N ALA A 38 -12.80 9.01 0.58
CA ALA A 38 -13.33 9.79 -0.54
C ALA A 38 -12.23 10.10 -1.56
N PHE A 39 -12.63 10.33 -2.81
CA PHE A 39 -11.73 10.77 -3.89
C PHE A 39 -10.53 9.85 -4.12
N TRP A 40 -10.74 8.55 -4.20
CA TRP A 40 -9.69 7.53 -4.24
C TRP A 40 -8.60 7.78 -5.30
N ARG A 41 -8.93 8.32 -6.49
CA ARG A 41 -7.95 8.66 -7.52
C ARG A 41 -6.97 9.75 -7.08
N TRP A 42 -7.45 10.71 -6.28
CA TRP A 42 -6.58 11.71 -5.68
C TRP A 42 -5.73 11.13 -4.55
N ARG A 43 -6.24 10.11 -3.82
CA ARG A 43 -5.42 9.37 -2.84
C ARG A 43 -4.26 8.68 -3.53
N MET A 44 -4.52 7.96 -4.61
CA MET A 44 -3.47 7.29 -5.39
C MET A 44 -2.38 8.27 -5.90
N ARG A 45 -2.77 9.48 -6.33
CA ARG A 45 -1.85 10.46 -6.92
C ARG A 45 -1.12 11.34 -5.92
N GLY A 46 -1.76 11.73 -4.82
CA GLY A 46 -1.26 12.82 -3.98
C GLY A 46 -1.29 12.57 -2.49
N ALA A 47 -1.93 11.50 -1.99
CA ALA A 47 -2.00 11.25 -0.55
C ALA A 47 -0.63 11.06 0.10
N ALA A 48 0.38 10.62 -0.66
CA ALA A 48 1.74 10.47 -0.15
C ALA A 48 2.28 11.74 0.51
N LEU A 49 1.99 12.92 -0.06
CA LEU A 49 2.42 14.22 0.48
C LEU A 49 1.77 14.51 1.83
N THR A 50 0.45 14.45 1.87
CA THR A 50 -0.33 14.81 3.07
C THR A 50 -0.23 13.77 4.18
N LEU A 51 -0.10 12.48 3.83
CA LEU A 51 0.16 11.41 4.80
C LEU A 51 1.58 11.46 5.35
N ALA A 52 2.57 11.90 4.58
CA ALA A 52 3.93 12.09 5.09
C ALA A 52 3.97 13.17 6.19
N GLU A 53 3.22 14.25 6.04
CA GLU A 53 3.12 15.29 7.08
C GLU A 53 2.38 14.77 8.32
N ALA A 54 1.24 14.13 8.14
CA ALA A 54 0.51 13.50 9.25
C ALA A 54 1.35 12.41 9.97
N THR A 55 2.18 11.68 9.21
CA THR A 55 3.14 10.72 9.78
C THR A 55 4.19 11.43 10.62
N ARG A 56 4.70 12.58 10.18
CA ARG A 56 5.66 13.38 10.96
C ARG A 56 5.09 13.78 12.32
N GLU A 57 3.85 14.25 12.33
CA GLU A 57 3.12 14.59 13.56
C GLU A 57 2.94 13.38 14.47
N ALA A 58 2.51 12.24 13.90
CA ALA A 58 2.33 11.01 14.64
C ALA A 58 3.64 10.50 15.28
N VAL A 59 4.74 10.52 14.53
CA VAL A 59 6.07 10.12 15.05
C VAL A 59 6.56 11.09 16.13
N ALA A 60 6.27 12.38 16.00
CA ALA A 60 6.64 13.36 17.03
C ALA A 60 5.89 13.11 18.36
N VAL A 61 4.64 12.64 18.30
CA VAL A 61 3.80 12.36 19.48
C VAL A 61 4.07 10.99 20.08
N HIS A 62 4.16 9.96 19.23
CA HIS A 62 4.21 8.55 19.66
C HIS A 62 5.61 7.94 19.63
N GLY A 63 6.58 8.59 18.96
CA GLY A 63 7.91 8.05 18.70
C GLY A 63 7.97 7.19 17.43
N ALA A 64 9.18 6.73 17.08
CA ALA A 64 9.42 5.93 15.89
C ALA A 64 8.65 4.58 15.95
N PRO A 65 8.09 4.11 14.82
CA PRO A 65 7.43 2.81 14.75
C PRO A 65 8.46 1.68 14.68
N ASP A 66 8.08 0.50 15.19
CA ASP A 66 8.83 -0.75 15.01
C ASP A 66 8.53 -1.40 13.64
N VAL A 67 7.35 -1.10 13.08
CA VAL A 67 6.90 -1.57 11.77
C VAL A 67 5.90 -0.59 11.17
N VAL A 68 5.92 -0.47 9.86
CA VAL A 68 4.94 0.31 9.09
C VAL A 68 4.03 -0.64 8.31
N LEU A 69 2.73 -0.44 8.44
CA LEU A 69 1.70 -1.16 7.67
C LEU A 69 0.93 -0.14 6.83
N VAL A 70 1.02 -0.27 5.51
CA VAL A 70 0.44 0.68 4.55
C VAL A 70 -0.58 -0.02 3.68
N SER A 71 -1.77 0.55 3.52
CA SER A 71 -2.74 0.03 2.56
C SER A 71 -2.50 0.56 1.13
N GLY A 72 -2.93 -0.21 0.13
CA GLY A 72 -2.51 -0.07 -1.27
C GLY A 72 -3.02 1.15 -2.04
N MET A 73 -3.75 2.09 -1.41
CA MET A 73 -4.35 3.25 -2.06
C MET A 73 -3.43 4.49 -2.05
N VAL A 74 -2.11 4.29 -2.05
CA VAL A 74 -1.11 5.37 -2.01
C VAL A 74 0.11 5.03 -2.87
N ASP A 75 0.80 6.04 -3.36
CA ASP A 75 2.17 5.89 -3.88
C ASP A 75 3.13 5.66 -2.69
N LEU A 76 3.33 4.39 -2.33
CA LEU A 76 4.19 3.99 -1.22
C LEU A 76 5.64 4.42 -1.45
N ALA A 77 6.17 4.26 -2.65
CA ALA A 77 7.55 4.66 -2.95
C ALA A 77 7.76 6.17 -2.77
N GLY A 78 6.80 6.97 -3.22
CA GLY A 78 6.79 8.42 -2.98
C GLY A 78 6.69 8.78 -1.50
N TRP A 79 5.80 8.10 -0.77
CA TRP A 79 5.64 8.32 0.67
C TRP A 79 6.92 7.98 1.45
N LEU A 80 7.58 6.84 1.15
CA LEU A 80 8.86 6.47 1.76
C LEU A 80 9.95 7.51 1.48
N GLY A 81 10.03 8.00 0.25
CA GLY A 81 10.96 9.09 -0.10
C GLY A 81 10.77 10.36 0.72
N LEU A 82 9.51 10.70 1.04
CA LEU A 82 9.14 11.89 1.84
C LEU A 82 9.38 11.71 3.34
N THR A 83 9.26 10.48 3.85
CA THR A 83 9.34 10.18 5.29
C THR A 83 10.72 9.73 5.76
N ARG A 84 11.62 9.33 4.86
CA ARG A 84 12.94 8.74 5.14
C ARG A 84 13.81 9.47 6.15
N ARG A 85 13.65 10.81 6.29
CA ARG A 85 14.50 11.63 7.16
C ARG A 85 14.11 11.54 8.63
N PHE A 86 12.89 11.12 8.95
CA PHE A 86 12.38 11.11 10.32
C PHE A 86 11.74 9.78 10.73
N LEU A 87 11.42 8.92 9.76
CA LEU A 87 10.79 7.63 10.03
C LEU A 87 11.81 6.59 10.53
N GLY A 88 13.08 6.76 10.18
CA GLY A 88 14.09 5.71 10.36
C GLY A 88 14.01 4.68 9.23
N ASP A 89 14.33 3.43 9.57
CA ASP A 89 14.32 2.30 8.63
C ASP A 89 13.51 1.12 9.19
N PRO A 90 12.24 1.31 9.58
CA PRO A 90 11.41 0.22 10.05
C PRO A 90 11.00 -0.67 8.88
N PRO A 91 10.80 -1.98 9.09
CA PRO A 91 10.19 -2.86 8.09
C PRO A 91 8.84 -2.32 7.60
N VAL A 92 8.63 -2.39 6.29
CA VAL A 92 7.43 -1.85 5.63
C VAL A 92 6.62 -2.99 5.01
N VAL A 93 5.36 -3.08 5.41
CA VAL A 93 4.38 -4.03 4.88
C VAL A 93 3.34 -3.29 4.06
N LEU A 94 3.18 -3.66 2.80
CA LEU A 94 2.08 -3.20 1.95
C LEU A 94 0.92 -4.19 2.03
N TYR A 95 -0.24 -3.73 2.47
CA TYR A 95 -1.47 -4.53 2.48
C TYR A 95 -2.38 -4.14 1.32
N LEU A 96 -2.66 -5.10 0.44
CA LEU A 96 -3.53 -4.92 -0.71
C LEU A 96 -4.93 -5.47 -0.41
N HIS A 97 -5.89 -4.58 -0.16
CA HIS A 97 -7.32 -4.90 -0.14
C HIS A 97 -7.81 -5.32 -1.51
N GLU A 98 -7.32 -4.63 -2.52
CA GLU A 98 -7.56 -4.80 -3.94
C GLU A 98 -6.32 -4.36 -4.71
N ASN A 99 -6.30 -4.60 -6.01
CA ASN A 99 -5.30 -4.02 -6.91
C ASN A 99 -5.98 -3.33 -8.10
N GLN A 100 -5.36 -2.30 -8.60
CA GLN A 100 -5.92 -1.47 -9.66
C GLN A 100 -5.79 -2.12 -11.06
N LEU A 101 -5.00 -3.18 -11.19
CA LEU A 101 -4.86 -3.91 -12.46
C LEU A 101 -6.08 -4.77 -12.77
N LEU A 102 -6.67 -5.38 -11.73
CA LEU A 102 -7.84 -6.27 -11.85
C LEU A 102 -9.15 -5.61 -11.42
N HIS A 103 -9.09 -4.34 -10.99
CA HIS A 103 -10.29 -3.64 -10.54
C HIS A 103 -11.29 -3.49 -11.70
N PRO A 104 -12.56 -3.88 -11.52
CA PRO A 104 -13.56 -3.76 -12.57
C PRO A 104 -13.73 -2.32 -13.02
N LEU A 105 -13.68 -2.10 -14.33
CA LEU A 105 -13.92 -0.77 -14.91
C LEU A 105 -15.41 -0.53 -15.04
N SER A 106 -15.86 0.68 -14.70
CA SER A 106 -17.20 1.13 -15.03
C SER A 106 -17.37 1.28 -16.56
N PRO A 107 -18.58 1.16 -17.12
CA PRO A 107 -18.80 1.16 -18.58
C PRO A 107 -18.20 2.35 -19.34
N ASN A 108 -18.05 3.49 -18.68
CA ASN A 108 -17.50 4.72 -19.25
C ASN A 108 -16.05 5.00 -18.83
N GLN A 109 -15.42 4.07 -18.13
CA GLN A 109 -14.06 4.22 -17.64
C GLN A 109 -13.06 3.57 -18.60
N ARG A 110 -12.03 4.30 -18.99
CA ARG A 110 -10.90 3.74 -19.74
C ARG A 110 -9.90 3.09 -18.78
N ALA A 111 -9.25 2.02 -19.23
CA ALA A 111 -8.10 1.46 -18.56
C ALA A 111 -7.01 2.53 -18.45
N ASP A 112 -6.39 2.58 -17.29
CA ASP A 112 -5.32 3.53 -16.96
C ASP A 112 -4.20 2.73 -16.31
N ASP A 113 -3.01 2.76 -16.88
CA ASP A 113 -1.87 2.00 -16.38
C ASP A 113 -1.18 2.71 -15.18
N GLU A 114 -1.51 3.98 -14.92
CA GLU A 114 -0.92 4.76 -13.82
C GLU A 114 -1.12 4.08 -12.46
N PHE A 115 -2.38 3.72 -12.13
CA PHE A 115 -2.68 3.16 -10.82
C PHE A 115 -2.16 1.72 -10.63
N PRO A 116 -2.26 0.81 -11.62
CA PRO A 116 -1.56 -0.47 -11.57
C PRO A 116 -0.05 -0.32 -11.38
N LEU A 117 0.59 0.64 -12.04
CA LEU A 117 2.02 0.92 -11.86
C LEU A 117 2.34 1.53 -10.48
N VAL A 118 1.44 2.31 -9.88
CA VAL A 118 1.58 2.76 -8.48
C VAL A 118 1.58 1.55 -7.54
N ASN A 119 0.64 0.61 -7.69
CA ASN A 119 0.63 -0.62 -6.90
C ASN A 119 1.91 -1.44 -7.12
N TRP A 120 2.36 -1.61 -8.37
CA TRP A 120 3.60 -2.32 -8.70
C TRP A 120 4.82 -1.70 -8.02
N ARG A 121 5.01 -0.38 -8.13
CA ARG A 121 6.11 0.33 -7.44
C ARG A 121 6.02 0.19 -5.93
N GLY A 122 4.81 0.22 -5.38
CA GLY A 122 4.56 -0.02 -3.96
C GLY A 122 5.00 -1.42 -3.53
N MET A 123 4.66 -2.45 -4.32
CA MET A 123 5.08 -3.83 -4.07
C MET A 123 6.61 -3.98 -4.12
N ALA A 124 7.26 -3.31 -5.07
CA ALA A 124 8.72 -3.33 -5.20
C ALA A 124 9.46 -2.56 -4.10
N ALA A 125 8.80 -1.59 -3.46
CA ALA A 125 9.36 -0.76 -2.40
C ALA A 125 9.11 -1.32 -0.98
N ALA A 126 8.20 -2.28 -0.83
CA ALA A 126 7.86 -2.88 0.45
C ALA A 126 8.76 -4.07 0.77
N ASP A 127 9.05 -4.29 2.06
CA ASP A 127 9.75 -5.50 2.51
C ASP A 127 8.86 -6.73 2.43
N GLN A 128 7.55 -6.54 2.62
CA GLN A 128 6.54 -7.58 2.48
C GLN A 128 5.26 -7.04 1.85
N VAL A 129 4.60 -7.90 1.07
CA VAL A 129 3.29 -7.59 0.48
C VAL A 129 2.27 -8.60 0.97
N TRP A 130 1.20 -8.11 1.59
CA TRP A 130 0.14 -8.92 2.15
C TRP A 130 -1.14 -8.78 1.35
N PHE A 131 -1.81 -9.89 1.11
CA PHE A 131 -3.08 -9.95 0.39
C PHE A 131 -4.21 -10.45 1.27
N ASN A 132 -5.40 -9.94 1.05
CA ASN A 132 -6.61 -10.40 1.71
C ASN A 132 -7.10 -11.77 1.22
N SER A 133 -6.64 -12.23 0.05
CA SER A 133 -7.08 -13.51 -0.53
C SER A 133 -6.08 -14.06 -1.55
N ALA A 134 -6.06 -15.40 -1.70
CA ALA A 134 -5.31 -16.07 -2.75
C ALA A 134 -5.82 -15.67 -4.15
N PHE A 135 -7.13 -15.49 -4.30
CA PHE A 135 -7.73 -15.04 -5.56
C PHE A 135 -7.11 -13.72 -6.04
N GLN A 136 -6.98 -12.75 -5.15
CA GLN A 136 -6.42 -11.45 -5.51
C GLN A 136 -4.93 -11.54 -5.79
N ARG A 137 -4.16 -12.27 -4.97
CA ARG A 137 -2.73 -12.49 -5.17
C ARG A 137 -2.45 -13.17 -6.52
N ASP A 138 -3.09 -14.31 -6.75
CA ASP A 138 -2.82 -15.15 -7.92
C ASP A 138 -3.26 -14.47 -9.22
N GLY A 139 -4.39 -13.77 -9.18
CA GLY A 139 -4.87 -12.97 -10.30
C GLY A 139 -3.91 -11.81 -10.64
N LEU A 140 -3.42 -11.08 -9.62
CA LEU A 140 -2.45 -10.01 -9.83
C LEU A 140 -1.14 -10.54 -10.45
N LEU A 141 -0.59 -11.62 -9.88
CA LEU A 141 0.64 -12.22 -10.39
C LEU A 141 0.51 -12.73 -11.83
N ALA A 142 -0.65 -13.27 -12.19
CA ALA A 142 -0.92 -13.71 -13.56
C ALA A 142 -1.03 -12.54 -14.56
N ALA A 143 -1.53 -11.38 -14.11
CA ALA A 143 -1.76 -10.22 -14.97
C ALA A 143 -0.56 -9.25 -15.06
N LEU A 144 0.32 -9.24 -14.06
CA LEU A 144 1.48 -8.33 -14.00
C LEU A 144 2.41 -8.40 -15.22
N PRO A 145 2.83 -9.58 -15.74
CA PRO A 145 3.72 -9.65 -16.88
C PRO A 145 3.22 -8.82 -18.08
N ALA A 146 1.94 -8.94 -18.42
CA ALA A 146 1.37 -8.20 -19.53
C ALA A 146 1.35 -6.67 -19.34
N LEU A 147 1.29 -6.19 -18.09
CA LEU A 147 1.45 -4.78 -17.78
C LEU A 147 2.92 -4.34 -17.95
N LEU A 148 3.85 -5.12 -17.41
CA LEU A 148 5.27 -4.77 -17.38
C LEU A 148 5.92 -4.83 -18.77
N ASP A 149 5.42 -5.68 -19.65
CA ASP A 149 5.87 -5.81 -21.05
C ASP A 149 5.45 -4.61 -21.92
N ARG A 150 4.62 -3.70 -21.42
CA ARG A 150 4.27 -2.47 -22.14
C ARG A 150 5.39 -1.42 -22.12
N ALA A 151 6.40 -1.61 -21.26
CA ALA A 151 7.57 -0.74 -21.28
C ALA A 151 8.29 -0.86 -22.64
N PRO A 152 8.59 0.27 -23.34
CA PRO A 152 9.08 0.22 -24.70
C PRO A 152 10.54 -0.26 -24.82
N ASP A 153 11.30 -0.26 -23.72
CA ASP A 153 12.73 -0.56 -23.71
C ASP A 153 13.13 -1.41 -22.50
N LEU A 154 13.07 -0.87 -21.30
CA LEU A 154 13.51 -1.55 -20.06
C LEU A 154 12.30 -2.11 -19.31
N THR A 155 12.00 -3.37 -19.57
CA THR A 155 10.92 -4.08 -18.88
C THR A 155 11.24 -4.25 -17.38
N HIS A 156 10.20 -4.11 -16.54
CA HIS A 156 10.33 -4.36 -15.10
C HIS A 156 10.27 -5.85 -14.72
N ALA A 157 10.18 -6.76 -15.67
CA ALA A 157 10.04 -8.20 -15.44
C ALA A 157 11.17 -8.79 -14.57
N ALA A 158 12.36 -8.22 -14.61
CA ALA A 158 13.50 -8.64 -13.77
C ALA A 158 13.25 -8.48 -12.26
N PHE A 159 12.31 -7.62 -11.84
CA PHE A 159 11.96 -7.40 -10.43
C PHE A 159 10.89 -8.39 -9.91
N LEU A 160 10.17 -9.08 -10.80
CA LEU A 160 9.10 -10.01 -10.41
C LEU A 160 9.53 -11.10 -9.43
N PRO A 161 10.69 -11.79 -9.60
CA PRO A 161 11.09 -12.83 -8.66
C PRO A 161 11.31 -12.31 -7.24
N GLY A 162 11.90 -11.12 -7.08
CA GLY A 162 12.12 -10.49 -5.78
C GLY A 162 10.81 -10.16 -5.10
N VAL A 163 9.89 -9.54 -5.82
CA VAL A 163 8.55 -9.22 -5.30
C VAL A 163 7.78 -10.49 -4.96
N ALA A 164 7.80 -11.52 -5.82
CA ALA A 164 7.13 -12.79 -5.57
C ALA A 164 7.61 -13.49 -4.29
N GLY A 165 8.90 -13.35 -3.94
CA GLY A 165 9.46 -13.89 -2.71
C GLY A 165 9.02 -13.20 -1.42
N SER A 166 8.49 -11.96 -1.51
CA SER A 166 8.01 -11.16 -0.36
C SER A 166 6.50 -11.26 -0.11
N LEU A 167 5.77 -12.11 -0.86
CA LEU A 167 4.31 -12.18 -0.79
C LEU A 167 3.82 -13.10 0.32
N SER A 168 2.81 -12.64 1.06
CA SER A 168 2.13 -13.42 2.10
C SER A 168 0.62 -13.28 1.99
N LEU A 169 -0.10 -14.34 2.40
CA LEU A 169 -1.54 -14.29 2.61
C LEU A 169 -1.83 -14.04 4.07
N ILE A 170 -2.72 -13.11 4.34
CA ILE A 170 -3.25 -12.88 5.68
C ILE A 170 -4.76 -13.05 5.63
N HIS A 171 -5.25 -13.94 6.47
CA HIS A 171 -6.66 -14.02 6.84
C HIS A 171 -6.84 -13.22 8.12
N ILE A 172 -7.53 -12.11 8.02
CA ILE A 172 -7.94 -11.29 9.16
C ILE A 172 -9.41 -11.52 9.41
#